data_7ea1bdddd7e07b20bfc19149f2d1e142
#
_entry.id   7ea1bdddd7e07b20bfc19149f2d1e142
#
_cell.length_a   1.000
_cell.length_b   1.000
_cell.length_c   1.000
_cell.angle_alpha   90.00
_cell.angle_beta   90.00
_cell.angle_gamma   90.00
#
_symmetry.space_group_name_H-M   'P 1'
#
loop_
_entity.id
_entity.type
_entity.pdbx_description
1 polymer ?
#
loop_
_entity_poly.entity_id
_entity_poly.type
_entity_poly.pdbx_seq_one_letter_code
_entity_poly.pdbx_strand_id
1 'polypeptide(L)'
;MEKATPVIQIDHLNKFFSVDNNFFTKGKRTVKAVNNVTLTINKGEIMGLAGESGSGKTTLARVVLNLTKPTGGTVLINDRDLSKASNAEKKRIRKEVAVVFQDPASNLNPRDTVEGSIIRPLIIHGMSMTEAKTKAVEALYAVKMDKRYLYSYPHQLSGGQLQRSSNCSCVKVHFADFSSSFMADISQQPERS
;
A
#
# COMPACT_ATOMS: atom_id res chain seq x y z
N MET A 1 23.08 9.45 -20.34
CA MET A 1 21.67 9.16 -20.03
C MET A 1 21.65 7.97 -19.09
N GLU A 2 21.28 8.18 -17.85
CA GLU A 2 21.14 7.09 -16.87
C GLU A 2 20.03 6.16 -17.33
N LYS A 3 20.32 4.87 -17.38
CA LYS A 3 19.37 3.86 -17.87
C LYS A 3 18.22 3.77 -16.86
N ALA A 4 17.00 4.12 -17.27
CA ALA A 4 15.84 4.03 -16.42
C ALA A 4 15.72 2.59 -15.87
N THR A 5 15.71 2.44 -14.54
CA THR A 5 15.63 1.12 -13.89
C THR A 5 14.17 0.88 -13.50
N PRO A 6 13.48 -0.08 -14.11
CA PRO A 6 12.11 -0.41 -13.75
C PRO A 6 12.02 -0.93 -12.31
N VAL A 7 11.05 -0.40 -11.56
CA VAL A 7 10.73 -0.85 -10.19
C VAL A 7 9.44 -1.68 -10.19
N ILE A 8 8.46 -1.25 -10.99
CA ILE A 8 7.21 -1.99 -11.18
C ILE A 8 7.01 -2.17 -12.69
N GLN A 9 6.76 -3.40 -13.10
CA GLN A 9 6.41 -3.74 -14.47
C GLN A 9 5.11 -4.56 -14.45
N ILE A 10 4.15 -4.12 -15.22
CA ILE A 10 2.86 -4.78 -15.39
C ILE A 10 2.73 -5.14 -16.85
N ASP A 11 2.47 -6.41 -17.14
CA ASP A 11 2.34 -6.90 -18.49
C ASP A 11 1.02 -7.66 -18.69
N HIS A 12 0.20 -7.15 -19.61
CA HIS A 12 -1.12 -7.68 -19.98
C HIS A 12 -2.00 -8.06 -18.80
N LEU A 13 -2.00 -7.24 -17.75
CA LEU A 13 -2.67 -7.54 -16.49
C LEU A 13 -4.19 -7.55 -16.65
N ASN A 14 -4.79 -8.61 -16.13
CA ASN A 14 -6.24 -8.81 -16.10
C ASN A 14 -6.71 -9.12 -14.69
N LYS A 15 -7.81 -8.51 -14.27
CA LYS A 15 -8.54 -8.88 -13.07
C LYS A 15 -10.02 -8.86 -13.30
N PHE A 16 -10.62 -10.04 -13.27
CA PHE A 16 -12.04 -10.26 -13.45
C PHE A 16 -12.63 -10.80 -12.15
N PHE A 17 -13.84 -10.34 -11.83
CA PHE A 17 -14.62 -10.84 -10.70
C PHE A 17 -15.86 -11.53 -11.23
N SER A 18 -16.13 -12.73 -10.75
CA SER A 18 -17.42 -13.41 -10.99
C SER A 18 -18.43 -12.87 -9.99
N VAL A 19 -19.55 -12.39 -10.48
CA VAL A 19 -20.71 -12.00 -9.67
C VAL A 19 -21.76 -13.08 -9.87
N ASP A 20 -21.95 -13.92 -8.87
CA ASP A 20 -23.03 -14.90 -8.87
C ASP A 20 -24.34 -14.16 -8.56
N ASN A 21 -25.18 -13.99 -9.56
CA ASN A 21 -26.55 -13.55 -9.35
C ASN A 21 -27.37 -14.74 -8.85
N ASN A 22 -27.97 -14.59 -7.68
CA ASN A 22 -29.01 -15.40 -7.02
C ASN A 22 -29.34 -16.75 -7.65
N PHE A 23 -29.69 -17.71 -6.79
CA PHE A 23 -30.08 -19.10 -7.04
C PHE A 23 -31.05 -19.34 -8.23
N PHE A 24 -31.60 -18.30 -8.83
CA PHE A 24 -32.63 -18.39 -9.88
C PHE A 24 -32.19 -17.95 -11.29
N THR A 25 -30.99 -17.39 -11.48
CA THR A 25 -30.56 -16.99 -12.83
C THR A 25 -29.29 -17.71 -13.23
N LYS A 26 -29.36 -18.64 -14.18
CA LYS A 26 -28.24 -19.29 -14.86
C LYS A 26 -27.46 -18.28 -15.70
N GLY A 27 -26.54 -17.51 -15.08
CA GLY A 27 -25.66 -16.63 -15.83
C GLY A 27 -24.59 -16.07 -14.91
N LYS A 28 -23.35 -16.56 -15.01
CA LYS A 28 -22.18 -15.92 -14.36
C LYS A 28 -21.91 -14.58 -15.04
N ARG A 29 -22.25 -13.50 -14.38
CA ARG A 29 -21.79 -12.17 -14.82
C ARG A 29 -20.35 -11.98 -14.40
N THR A 30 -19.49 -11.63 -15.35
CA THR A 30 -18.09 -11.32 -15.11
C THR A 30 -17.86 -9.82 -15.19
N VAL A 31 -17.39 -9.22 -14.13
CA VAL A 31 -16.98 -7.81 -14.10
C VAL A 31 -15.47 -7.75 -14.40
N LYS A 32 -15.13 -7.12 -15.52
CA LYS A 32 -13.73 -6.89 -15.92
C LYS A 32 -13.23 -5.63 -15.24
N ALA A 33 -12.70 -5.76 -14.03
CA ALA A 33 -12.25 -4.61 -13.24
C ALA A 33 -10.89 -4.06 -13.71
N VAL A 34 -10.00 -4.92 -14.21
CA VAL A 34 -8.75 -4.55 -14.91
C VAL A 34 -8.71 -5.40 -16.18
N ASN A 35 -8.48 -4.77 -17.32
CA ASN A 35 -8.52 -5.44 -18.61
C ASN A 35 -7.31 -5.04 -19.45
N ASN A 36 -6.39 -5.95 -19.63
CA ASN A 36 -5.21 -5.84 -20.50
C ASN A 36 -4.35 -4.58 -20.23
N VAL A 37 -4.01 -4.33 -18.97
CA VAL A 37 -3.19 -3.18 -18.59
C VAL A 37 -1.72 -3.54 -18.66
N THR A 38 -0.95 -2.73 -19.40
CA THR A 38 0.51 -2.79 -19.48
C THR A 38 1.08 -1.42 -19.11
N LEU A 39 1.99 -1.39 -18.12
CA LEU A 39 2.67 -0.16 -17.71
C LEU A 39 3.99 -0.49 -16.98
N THR A 40 4.90 0.47 -16.99
CA THR A 40 6.18 0.39 -16.28
C THR A 40 6.38 1.65 -15.47
N ILE A 41 6.86 1.49 -14.23
CA ILE A 41 7.25 2.59 -13.34
C ILE A 41 8.72 2.43 -13.02
N ASN A 42 9.49 3.48 -13.24
CA ASN A 42 10.92 3.49 -13.02
C ASN A 42 11.29 4.02 -11.64
N LYS A 43 12.52 3.74 -11.20
CA LYS A 43 13.05 4.27 -9.94
C LYS A 43 13.00 5.81 -9.95
N GLY A 44 12.44 6.41 -8.88
CA GLY A 44 12.30 7.86 -8.75
C GLY A 44 11.16 8.48 -9.57
N GLU A 45 10.40 7.69 -10.30
CA GLU A 45 9.24 8.15 -11.07
C GLU A 45 8.00 8.28 -10.18
N ILE A 46 7.21 9.34 -10.40
CA ILE A 46 5.89 9.54 -9.81
C ILE A 46 4.86 9.31 -10.90
N MET A 47 4.05 8.28 -10.77
CA MET A 47 2.97 7.96 -11.70
C MET A 47 1.60 8.26 -11.08
N GLY A 48 0.81 9.11 -11.75
CA GLY A 48 -0.58 9.37 -11.40
C GLY A 48 -1.54 8.42 -12.11
N LEU A 49 -2.48 7.82 -11.38
CA LEU A 49 -3.54 6.97 -11.92
C LEU A 49 -4.88 7.69 -11.80
N ALA A 50 -5.35 8.30 -12.89
CA ALA A 50 -6.61 9.04 -12.96
C ALA A 50 -7.72 8.24 -13.67
N GLY A 51 -8.97 8.57 -13.41
CA GLY A 51 -10.14 7.96 -14.05
C GLY A 51 -11.38 8.03 -13.14
N GLU A 52 -12.54 7.74 -13.70
CA GLU A 52 -13.83 7.78 -12.99
C GLU A 52 -13.93 6.76 -11.84
N SER A 53 -14.90 6.98 -10.93
CA SER A 53 -15.22 5.99 -9.90
C SER A 53 -15.64 4.66 -10.56
N GLY A 54 -15.10 3.55 -10.05
CA GLY A 54 -15.38 2.22 -10.64
C GLY A 54 -14.53 1.84 -11.85
N SER A 55 -13.62 2.71 -12.33
CA SER A 55 -12.74 2.41 -13.49
C SER A 55 -11.65 1.35 -13.21
N GLY A 56 -11.58 0.79 -12.00
CA GLY A 56 -10.64 -0.28 -11.67
C GLY A 56 -9.34 0.16 -11.01
N LYS A 57 -9.10 1.47 -10.74
CA LYS A 57 -7.88 2.00 -10.10
C LYS A 57 -7.50 1.29 -8.82
N THR A 58 -8.44 1.21 -7.89
CA THR A 58 -8.24 0.53 -6.60
C THR A 58 -7.96 -0.96 -6.79
N THR A 59 -8.58 -1.59 -7.79
CA THR A 59 -8.34 -3.00 -8.10
C THR A 59 -6.93 -3.20 -8.66
N LEU A 60 -6.49 -2.33 -9.56
CA LEU A 60 -5.13 -2.36 -10.10
C LEU A 60 -4.11 -2.21 -8.97
N ALA A 61 -4.26 -1.20 -8.11
CA ALA A 61 -3.39 -1.00 -6.96
C ALA A 61 -3.36 -2.23 -6.04
N ARG A 62 -4.51 -2.83 -5.73
CA ARG A 62 -4.59 -4.06 -4.89
C ARG A 62 -3.89 -5.26 -5.53
N VAL A 63 -3.91 -5.38 -6.86
CA VAL A 63 -3.18 -6.45 -7.55
C VAL A 63 -1.68 -6.21 -7.49
N VAL A 64 -1.22 -4.98 -7.76
CA VAL A 64 0.20 -4.59 -7.65
C VAL A 64 0.73 -4.82 -6.23
N LEU A 65 -0.06 -4.51 -5.21
CA LEU A 65 0.27 -4.74 -3.80
C LEU A 65 0.17 -6.21 -3.36
N ASN A 66 -0.16 -7.12 -4.29
CA ASN A 66 -0.40 -8.54 -4.00
C ASN A 66 -1.47 -8.78 -2.90
N LEU A 67 -2.42 -7.86 -2.76
CA LEU A 67 -3.61 -8.01 -1.89
C LEU A 67 -4.72 -8.80 -2.60
N THR A 68 -4.67 -8.84 -3.92
CA THR A 68 -5.62 -9.57 -4.78
C THR A 68 -4.86 -10.25 -5.90
N LYS A 69 -5.11 -11.54 -6.13
CA LYS A 69 -4.46 -12.28 -7.23
C LYS A 69 -5.00 -11.80 -8.59
N PRO A 70 -4.14 -11.60 -9.60
CA PRO A 70 -4.60 -11.35 -10.96
C PRO A 70 -5.35 -12.56 -11.53
N THR A 71 -6.17 -12.33 -12.55
CA THR A 71 -6.81 -13.39 -13.35
C THR A 71 -5.92 -13.81 -14.52
N GLY A 72 -5.07 -12.90 -15.00
CA GLY A 72 -4.09 -13.12 -16.04
C GLY A 72 -3.07 -11.99 -16.11
N GLY A 73 -2.01 -12.17 -16.87
CA GLY A 73 -0.90 -11.23 -16.94
C GLY A 73 0.09 -11.36 -15.79
N THR A 74 1.09 -10.49 -15.77
CA THR A 74 2.22 -10.55 -14.82
C THR A 74 2.42 -9.21 -14.12
N VAL A 75 2.87 -9.25 -12.87
CA VAL A 75 3.36 -8.08 -12.13
C VAL A 75 4.73 -8.40 -11.57
N LEU A 76 5.72 -7.63 -11.99
CA LEU A 76 7.08 -7.70 -11.46
C LEU A 76 7.31 -6.51 -10.52
N ILE A 77 7.93 -6.75 -9.39
CA ILE A 77 8.46 -5.72 -8.49
C ILE A 77 9.95 -5.99 -8.32
N ASN A 78 10.78 -5.03 -8.70
CA ASN A 78 12.25 -5.20 -8.74
C ASN A 78 12.63 -6.51 -9.43
N ASP A 79 12.10 -6.75 -10.64
CA ASP A 79 12.30 -7.94 -11.50
C ASP A 79 11.83 -9.28 -10.90
N ARG A 80 11.07 -9.24 -9.78
CA ARG A 80 10.52 -10.45 -9.12
C ARG A 80 9.05 -10.60 -9.43
N ASP A 81 8.68 -11.74 -10.01
CA ASP A 81 7.28 -12.07 -10.33
C ASP A 81 6.50 -12.42 -9.06
N LEU A 82 5.53 -11.58 -8.72
CA LEU A 82 4.68 -11.76 -7.54
C LEU A 82 3.85 -13.04 -7.57
N SER A 83 3.50 -13.53 -8.75
CA SER A 83 2.66 -14.72 -8.93
C SER A 83 3.42 -15.99 -8.63
N LYS A 84 4.72 -16.02 -8.96
CA LYS A 84 5.63 -17.16 -8.81
C LYS A 84 6.44 -17.13 -7.50
N ALA A 85 6.44 -15.97 -6.83
CA ALA A 85 7.23 -15.76 -5.62
C ALA A 85 6.83 -16.72 -4.49
N SER A 86 7.82 -17.30 -3.84
CA SER A 86 7.67 -18.08 -2.61
C SER A 86 7.18 -17.21 -1.46
N ASN A 87 6.71 -17.81 -0.37
CA ASN A 87 6.29 -17.05 0.81
C ASN A 87 7.42 -16.20 1.42
N ALA A 88 8.65 -16.69 1.35
CA ALA A 88 9.82 -15.95 1.82
C ALA A 88 10.11 -14.71 0.94
N GLU A 89 10.03 -14.87 -0.38
CA GLU A 89 10.19 -13.77 -1.34
C GLU A 89 9.06 -12.75 -1.22
N LYS A 90 7.81 -13.19 -1.08
CA LYS A 90 6.66 -12.31 -0.81
C LYS A 90 6.86 -11.48 0.46
N LYS A 91 7.45 -12.09 1.51
CA LYS A 91 7.81 -11.37 2.74
C LYS A 91 8.88 -10.31 2.49
N ARG A 92 9.88 -10.58 1.63
CA ARG A 92 10.90 -9.60 1.22
C ARG A 92 10.29 -8.45 0.43
N ILE A 93 9.49 -8.76 -0.61
CA ILE A 93 8.82 -7.75 -1.44
C ILE A 93 7.93 -6.83 -0.59
N ARG A 94 7.19 -7.37 0.38
CA ARG A 94 6.36 -6.56 1.31
C ARG A 94 7.19 -5.62 2.19
N LYS A 95 8.47 -5.85 2.36
CA LYS A 95 9.37 -4.89 3.04
C LYS A 95 9.76 -3.72 2.13
N GLU A 96 9.71 -3.93 0.82
CA GLU A 96 10.11 -2.95 -0.20
C GLU A 96 8.92 -2.08 -0.68
N VAL A 97 7.68 -2.43 -0.28
CA VAL A 97 6.46 -1.74 -0.70
C VAL A 97 5.73 -1.17 0.51
N ALA A 98 5.46 0.13 0.49
CA ALA A 98 4.62 0.80 1.48
C ALA A 98 3.30 1.24 0.86
N VAL A 99 2.23 1.23 1.65
CA VAL A 99 0.90 1.65 1.23
C VAL A 99 0.37 2.70 2.19
N VAL A 100 -0.07 3.82 1.65
CA VAL A 100 -0.84 4.83 2.38
C VAL A 100 -2.30 4.68 1.98
N PHE A 101 -3.16 4.40 2.93
CA PHE A 101 -4.58 4.26 2.67
C PHE A 101 -5.31 5.60 2.79
N GLN A 102 -6.42 5.72 2.07
CA GLN A 102 -7.21 6.94 1.98
C GLN A 102 -7.82 7.36 3.32
N ASP A 103 -8.27 6.41 4.13
CA ASP A 103 -8.83 6.66 5.45
C ASP A 103 -7.84 6.22 6.55
N PRO A 104 -7.12 7.18 7.16
CA PRO A 104 -6.16 6.88 8.22
C PRO A 104 -6.82 6.32 9.48
N ALA A 105 -8.06 6.70 9.76
CA ALA A 105 -8.76 6.28 10.97
C ALA A 105 -9.09 4.78 10.94
N SER A 106 -9.48 4.25 9.79
CA SER A 106 -9.79 2.84 9.61
C SER A 106 -8.56 1.92 9.62
N ASN A 107 -7.36 2.48 9.46
CA ASN A 107 -6.11 1.71 9.38
C ASN A 107 -5.38 1.56 10.72
N LEU A 108 -5.71 2.38 11.70
CA LEU A 108 -5.15 2.29 13.03
C LEU A 108 -6.10 1.49 13.93
N ASN A 109 -5.57 0.51 14.65
CA ASN A 109 -6.35 -0.17 15.65
C ASN A 109 -6.69 0.83 16.79
N PRO A 110 -7.96 1.12 17.06
CA PRO A 110 -8.35 2.11 18.07
C PRO A 110 -7.92 1.74 19.49
N ARG A 111 -7.57 0.47 19.73
CA ARG A 111 -7.09 -0.05 21.02
C ARG A 111 -5.57 -0.01 21.16
N ASP A 112 -4.85 0.39 20.13
CA ASP A 112 -3.39 0.53 20.14
C ASP A 112 -2.99 2.00 20.25
N THR A 113 -1.89 2.26 20.94
CA THR A 113 -1.24 3.57 20.90
C THR A 113 -0.56 3.79 19.55
N VAL A 114 -0.21 5.03 19.25
CA VAL A 114 0.61 5.38 18.07
C VAL A 114 1.92 4.60 18.10
N GLU A 115 2.59 4.52 19.26
CA GLU A 115 3.81 3.71 19.43
C GLU A 115 3.57 2.26 19.03
N GLY A 116 2.54 1.62 19.57
CA GLY A 116 2.20 0.22 19.26
C GLY A 116 1.96 -0.01 17.77
N SER A 117 1.23 0.92 17.13
CA SER A 117 0.96 0.87 15.69
C SER A 117 2.25 1.00 14.84
N ILE A 118 3.24 1.77 15.31
CA ILE A 118 4.53 1.92 14.64
C ILE A 118 5.46 0.75 14.95
N ILE A 119 5.60 0.31 16.15
CA ILE A 119 6.57 -0.71 16.57
C ILE A 119 6.19 -2.10 16.07
N ARG A 120 4.91 -2.47 16.12
CA ARG A 120 4.48 -3.84 15.81
C ARG A 120 4.96 -4.36 14.46
N PRO A 121 4.81 -3.65 13.33
CA PRO A 121 5.37 -4.13 12.07
C PRO A 121 6.91 -4.18 12.05
N LEU A 122 7.61 -3.30 12.76
CA LEU A 122 9.07 -3.36 12.85
C LEU A 122 9.53 -4.65 13.54
N ILE A 123 8.87 -5.02 14.64
CA ILE A 123 9.11 -6.29 15.34
C ILE A 123 8.78 -7.50 14.46
N ILE A 124 7.64 -7.49 13.75
CA ILE A 124 7.26 -8.56 12.80
C ILE A 124 8.33 -8.74 11.72
N HIS A 125 9.04 -7.66 11.36
CA HIS A 125 10.14 -7.69 10.40
C HIS A 125 11.49 -8.06 11.02
N GLY A 126 11.54 -8.37 12.32
CA GLY A 126 12.73 -8.90 13.01
C GLY A 126 13.59 -7.83 13.68
N MET A 127 13.10 -6.60 13.83
CA MET A 127 13.80 -5.55 14.57
C MET A 127 13.69 -5.80 16.10
N SER A 128 14.71 -5.47 16.86
CA SER A 128 14.65 -5.52 18.31
C SER A 128 13.69 -4.46 18.87
N MET A 129 13.15 -4.67 20.08
CA MET A 129 12.24 -3.72 20.73
C MET A 129 12.91 -2.35 20.93
N THR A 130 14.19 -2.33 21.30
CA THR A 130 14.94 -1.10 21.55
C THR A 130 15.10 -0.29 20.26
N GLU A 131 15.53 -0.92 19.18
CA GLU A 131 15.66 -0.29 17.86
C GLU A 131 14.29 0.19 17.33
N ALA A 132 13.24 -0.63 17.49
CA ALA A 132 11.89 -0.27 17.05
C ALA A 132 11.36 0.97 17.78
N LYS A 133 11.63 1.13 19.07
CA LYS A 133 11.26 2.33 19.83
C LYS A 133 12.00 3.57 19.31
N THR A 134 13.30 3.47 19.07
CA THR A 134 14.08 4.56 18.50
C THR A 134 13.53 4.97 17.14
N LYS A 135 13.25 3.99 16.27
CA LYS A 135 12.64 4.24 14.95
C LYS A 135 11.24 4.84 15.03
N ALA A 136 10.44 4.50 16.03
CA ALA A 136 9.13 5.10 16.23
C ALA A 136 9.23 6.61 16.54
N VAL A 137 10.19 7.01 17.35
CA VAL A 137 10.47 8.43 17.64
C VAL A 137 10.94 9.16 16.37
N GLU A 138 11.90 8.59 15.63
CA GLU A 138 12.39 9.16 14.37
C GLU A 138 11.26 9.33 13.35
N ALA A 139 10.37 8.32 13.22
CA ALA A 139 9.23 8.37 12.30
C ALA A 139 8.26 9.50 12.64
N LEU A 140 7.98 9.75 13.93
CA LEU A 140 7.14 10.87 14.35
C LEU A 140 7.77 12.22 14.02
N TYR A 141 9.06 12.39 14.29
CA TYR A 141 9.76 13.64 13.96
C TYR A 141 9.77 13.89 12.43
N ALA A 142 9.93 12.85 11.61
CA ALA A 142 9.88 12.97 10.16
C ALA A 142 8.55 13.54 9.64
N VAL A 143 7.44 13.25 10.33
CA VAL A 143 6.12 13.83 10.01
C VAL A 143 5.77 15.06 10.84
N LYS A 144 6.76 15.69 11.47
CA LYS A 144 6.62 16.91 12.31
C LYS A 144 5.61 16.72 13.46
N MET A 145 5.68 15.58 14.12
CA MET A 145 4.92 15.29 15.35
C MET A 145 5.86 15.14 16.54
N ASP A 146 5.41 15.65 17.70
CA ASP A 146 6.15 15.52 18.96
C ASP A 146 6.08 14.08 19.49
N LYS A 147 7.17 13.62 20.14
CA LYS A 147 7.25 12.28 20.76
C LYS A 147 6.17 11.98 21.80
N ARG A 148 5.57 13.00 22.43
CA ARG A 148 4.46 12.83 23.37
C ARG A 148 3.28 12.10 22.77
N TYR A 149 3.06 12.21 21.47
CA TYR A 149 1.98 11.54 20.76
C TYR A 149 2.18 10.02 20.60
N LEU A 150 3.37 9.48 20.91
CA LEU A 150 3.60 8.03 20.91
C LEU A 150 2.61 7.29 21.82
N TYR A 151 2.28 7.89 22.96
CA TYR A 151 1.41 7.29 23.99
C TYR A 151 -0.07 7.60 23.76
N SER A 152 -0.40 8.40 22.78
CA SER A 152 -1.80 8.74 22.45
C SER A 152 -2.47 7.60 21.68
N TYR A 153 -3.76 7.44 21.95
CA TYR A 153 -4.63 6.58 21.15
C TYR A 153 -5.20 7.34 19.94
N PRO A 154 -5.62 6.65 18.86
CA PRO A 154 -6.17 7.28 17.68
C PRO A 154 -7.28 8.29 17.95
N HIS A 155 -8.20 7.98 18.86
CA HIS A 155 -9.32 8.84 19.24
C HIS A 155 -8.92 10.13 19.99
N GLN A 156 -7.68 10.24 20.45
CA GLN A 156 -7.13 11.41 21.13
C GLN A 156 -6.42 12.39 20.17
N LEU A 157 -6.34 12.03 18.89
CA LEU A 157 -5.64 12.80 17.88
C LEU A 157 -6.62 13.60 17.01
N SER A 158 -6.20 14.80 16.59
CA SER A 158 -6.92 15.52 15.54
C SER A 158 -6.80 14.79 14.20
N GLY A 159 -7.69 15.06 13.23
CA GLY A 159 -7.69 14.40 11.92
C GLY A 159 -6.32 14.49 11.22
N GLY A 160 -5.68 15.66 11.24
CA GLY A 160 -4.35 15.83 10.65
C GLY A 160 -3.23 15.13 11.41
N GLN A 161 -3.33 14.99 12.74
CA GLN A 161 -2.40 14.19 13.54
C GLN A 161 -2.59 12.70 13.28
N LEU A 162 -3.84 12.26 13.17
CA LEU A 162 -4.21 10.88 12.86
C LEU A 162 -3.66 10.47 11.49
N GLN A 163 -3.80 11.31 10.48
CA GLN A 163 -3.25 11.08 9.14
C GLN A 163 -1.72 10.98 9.18
N ARG A 164 -1.04 11.89 9.87
CA ARG A 164 0.42 11.85 10.00
C ARG A 164 0.89 10.61 10.77
N SER A 165 0.22 10.21 11.84
CA SER A 165 0.57 9.00 12.58
C SER A 165 0.33 7.71 11.78
N SER A 166 -0.74 7.67 10.98
CA SER A 166 -0.97 6.57 10.04
C SER A 166 0.13 6.48 8.99
N ASN A 167 0.57 7.63 8.45
CA ASN A 167 1.71 7.68 7.52
C ASN A 167 3.00 7.15 8.17
N CYS A 168 3.27 7.45 9.45
CA CYS A 168 4.41 6.85 10.17
C CYS A 168 4.35 5.32 10.16
N SER A 169 3.17 4.74 10.23
CA SER A 169 2.98 3.31 10.14
C SER A 169 3.35 2.75 8.77
N CYS A 170 3.24 3.54 7.71
CA CYS A 170 3.59 3.17 6.34
C CYS A 170 5.08 3.43 6.01
N VAL A 171 5.69 4.49 6.57
CA VAL A 171 7.10 4.89 6.36
C VAL A 171 8.11 3.84 6.86
N LYS A 172 7.68 2.80 7.49
CA LYS A 172 8.42 1.85 8.32
C LYS A 172 9.52 1.04 7.68
N VAL A 173 9.50 0.85 6.40
CA VAL A 173 10.35 -0.21 5.82
C VAL A 173 11.52 0.36 5.03
N HIS A 174 11.56 1.67 4.78
CA HIS A 174 12.50 2.28 3.84
C HIS A 174 13.38 3.40 4.40
N PHE A 175 13.77 3.35 5.68
CA PHE A 175 14.75 4.32 6.20
C PHE A 175 16.17 4.13 5.66
N ALA A 176 16.43 3.12 4.84
CA ALA A 176 17.74 2.94 4.22
C ALA A 176 17.90 3.67 2.87
N ASP A 177 16.81 3.90 2.11
CA ASP A 177 16.89 4.56 0.79
C ASP A 177 15.60 5.32 0.46
N PHE A 178 15.47 6.55 0.93
CA PHE A 178 14.32 7.44 0.67
C PHE A 178 14.23 7.92 -0.80
N SER A 179 15.03 7.41 -1.70
CA SER A 179 15.11 7.87 -3.08
C SER A 179 14.19 7.16 -4.08
N SER A 180 13.34 6.21 -3.63
CA SER A 180 12.49 5.45 -4.56
C SER A 180 11.20 4.92 -3.95
N SER A 181 10.37 5.80 -3.34
CA SER A 181 9.08 5.40 -2.82
C SER A 181 7.96 5.72 -3.81
N PHE A 182 7.31 4.69 -4.32
CA PHE A 182 6.02 4.81 -4.99
C PHE A 182 4.95 5.11 -3.94
N MET A 183 4.42 6.34 -3.93
CA MET A 183 3.21 6.71 -3.20
C MET A 183 2.02 6.59 -4.14
N ALA A 184 1.18 5.58 -3.97
CA ALA A 184 -0.14 5.57 -4.59
C ALA A 184 -1.11 6.34 -3.69
N ASP A 185 -1.36 7.61 -3.99
CA ASP A 185 -2.47 8.36 -3.40
C ASP A 185 -3.77 7.93 -4.10
N ILE A 186 -4.61 7.17 -3.40
CA ILE A 186 -5.91 6.71 -3.90
C ILE A 186 -7.03 7.73 -3.52
N SER A 187 -6.67 8.94 -3.14
CA SER A 187 -7.60 9.96 -2.67
C SER A 187 -8.10 10.85 -3.81
N GLN A 188 -9.04 10.43 -4.61
CA GLN A 188 -10.03 11.33 -5.24
C GLN A 188 -11.33 10.59 -5.50
N GLN A 189 -12.24 10.65 -4.54
CA GLN A 189 -13.66 10.58 -4.87
C GLN A 189 -14.15 12.01 -5.09
N PRO A 190 -14.80 12.33 -6.20
CA PRO A 190 -15.55 13.58 -6.31
C PRO A 190 -16.71 13.51 -5.33
N GLU A 191 -16.89 14.58 -4.53
CA GLU A 191 -18.05 14.75 -3.69
C GLU A 191 -19.31 14.65 -4.57
N ARG A 192 -20.26 13.83 -4.13
CA ARG A 192 -21.59 13.77 -4.76
C ARG A 192 -22.31 15.07 -4.44
N SER A 193 -22.47 15.92 -5.42
CA SER A 193 -23.52 16.94 -5.46
C SER A 193 -24.87 16.30 -5.75
#